data_987e0d85754eb9d19f0b091e40b65414
#
_entry.id   987e0d85754eb9d19f0b091e40b65414
#
_cell.length_a   1.000
_cell.length_b   1.000
_cell.length_c   1.000
_cell.angle_alpha   90.00
_cell.angle_beta   90.00
_cell.angle_gamma   90.00
#
_symmetry.space_group_name_H-M   'P 1'
#
loop_
_entity.id
_entity.type
_entity.pdbx_description
1 polymer ?
#
loop_
_entity_poly.entity_id
_entity_poly.type
_entity_poly.pdbx_seq_one_letter_code
_entity_poly.pdbx_strand_id
1 'polypeptide(L)'
;PKQARILYIKNTIRVISNADNERVAIVPELGEDGLPLDMSFAHLRSVSPIHCEYLRNMGVSASMSVSIIVDGELWGLMACHHYSPKTLSMPQRVAAETFGEFFSLHLSALKQKQLVETANLARRSLDRFLQIASNHNDISGLLRSSLDDFGGMLPCDGVGLWLDGIWTGQGLVPQEHLVAELAELVGGVAGGRI
;
A
#
# COMPACT_ATOMS: atom_id res chain seq x y z
N PRO A 1 -12.01 0.81 10.67
CA PRO A 1 -12.07 -0.31 11.62
C PRO A 1 -11.65 -1.63 10.95
N LYS A 2 -11.00 -2.53 11.68
CA LYS A 2 -10.49 -3.81 11.14
C LYS A 2 -11.59 -4.65 10.48
N GLN A 3 -12.78 -4.69 11.10
CA GLN A 3 -13.96 -5.39 10.57
C GLN A 3 -14.40 -4.87 9.20
N ALA A 4 -14.41 -3.55 9.00
CA ALA A 4 -14.79 -2.97 7.73
C ALA A 4 -13.80 -3.36 6.61
N ARG A 5 -12.50 -3.41 6.88
CA ARG A 5 -11.48 -3.83 5.91
C ARG A 5 -11.69 -5.27 5.45
N ILE A 6 -12.01 -6.19 6.37
CA ILE A 6 -12.33 -7.59 6.04
C ILE A 6 -13.53 -7.67 5.09
N LEU A 7 -14.57 -6.87 5.34
CA LEU A 7 -15.75 -6.85 4.49
C LEU A 7 -15.48 -6.27 3.09
N TYR A 8 -14.57 -5.30 2.96
CA TYR A 8 -14.15 -4.75 1.67
C TYR A 8 -13.34 -5.74 0.83
N ILE A 9 -12.65 -6.70 1.46
CA ILE A 9 -11.98 -7.78 0.75
C ILE A 9 -12.98 -8.85 0.30
N LYS A 10 -13.94 -9.20 1.16
CA LYS A 10 -14.96 -10.24 0.86
C LYS A 10 -15.99 -9.78 -0.18
N ASN A 11 -16.33 -8.50 -0.19
CA ASN A 11 -17.32 -7.90 -1.07
C ASN A 11 -16.74 -6.63 -1.67
N THR A 12 -16.23 -6.76 -2.88
CA THR A 12 -15.42 -5.75 -3.56
C THR A 12 -16.20 -4.53 -4.01
N ILE A 13 -17.51 -4.64 -4.14
CA ILE A 13 -18.40 -3.51 -4.44
C ILE A 13 -19.38 -3.28 -3.29
N ARG A 14 -19.60 -2.02 -2.95
CA ARG A 14 -20.62 -1.61 -1.99
C ARG A 14 -21.42 -0.44 -2.53
N VAL A 15 -22.74 -0.55 -2.47
CA VAL A 15 -23.66 0.45 -2.98
C VAL A 15 -24.58 0.93 -1.86
N ILE A 16 -24.74 2.23 -1.73
CA ILE A 16 -25.69 2.92 -0.87
C ILE A 16 -26.55 3.76 -1.82
N SER A 17 -27.74 3.29 -2.12
CA SER A 17 -28.65 3.96 -3.05
C SER A 17 -29.28 5.22 -2.47
N ASN A 18 -29.48 5.25 -1.15
CA ASN A 18 -29.96 6.41 -0.41
C ASN A 18 -29.45 6.35 1.04
N ALA A 19 -28.74 7.36 1.47
CA ALA A 19 -28.22 7.50 2.82
C ALA A 19 -29.31 7.75 3.89
N ASP A 20 -30.52 8.14 3.45
CA ASP A 20 -31.67 8.38 4.34
C ASP A 20 -32.60 7.16 4.44
N ASN A 21 -32.27 6.05 3.79
CA ASN A 21 -33.09 4.85 3.89
C ASN A 21 -33.11 4.29 5.32
N GLU A 22 -34.31 3.93 5.77
CA GLU A 22 -34.50 3.18 7.00
C GLU A 22 -34.03 1.73 6.83
N ARG A 23 -33.58 1.15 7.91
CA ARG A 23 -33.20 -0.25 7.95
C ARG A 23 -34.43 -1.15 7.95
N VAL A 24 -34.43 -2.15 7.12
CA VAL A 24 -35.45 -3.20 7.11
C VAL A 24 -34.95 -4.37 7.95
N ALA A 25 -35.78 -4.80 8.91
CA ALA A 25 -35.46 -5.97 9.72
C ALA A 25 -35.53 -7.25 8.89
N ILE A 26 -34.68 -8.21 9.22
CA ILE A 26 -34.76 -9.58 8.70
C ILE A 26 -35.61 -10.37 9.65
N VAL A 27 -36.60 -11.10 9.09
CA VAL A 27 -37.52 -11.91 9.88
C VAL A 27 -37.48 -13.36 9.34
N PRO A 28 -37.16 -14.33 10.18
CA PRO A 28 -36.78 -14.24 11.59
C PRO A 28 -35.38 -13.59 11.76
N GLU A 29 -35.13 -13.00 12.94
CA GLU A 29 -33.86 -12.34 13.25
C GLU A 29 -32.67 -13.32 13.38
N LEU A 30 -32.99 -14.54 13.88
CA LEU A 30 -32.04 -15.63 14.03
C LEU A 30 -32.44 -16.80 13.14
N GLY A 31 -31.47 -17.51 12.60
CA GLY A 31 -31.65 -18.76 11.89
C GLY A 31 -32.01 -19.94 12.81
N GLU A 32 -32.22 -21.13 12.23
CA GLU A 32 -32.51 -22.36 12.98
C GLU A 32 -31.35 -22.76 13.92
N ASP A 33 -30.13 -22.33 13.61
CA ASP A 33 -28.92 -22.50 14.43
C ASP A 33 -28.82 -21.51 15.58
N GLY A 34 -29.76 -20.57 15.73
CA GLY A 34 -29.76 -19.52 16.73
C GLY A 34 -28.78 -18.38 16.44
N LEU A 35 -28.18 -18.32 15.25
CA LEU A 35 -27.26 -17.29 14.82
C LEU A 35 -27.90 -16.30 13.84
N PRO A 36 -27.45 -15.02 13.81
CA PRO A 36 -27.85 -14.07 12.78
C PRO A 36 -27.37 -14.51 11.40
N LEU A 37 -28.16 -14.22 10.36
CA LEU A 37 -27.80 -14.51 8.97
C LEU A 37 -26.48 -13.79 8.61
N ASP A 38 -25.50 -14.55 8.09
CA ASP A 38 -24.24 -13.98 7.56
C ASP A 38 -24.50 -13.21 6.26
N MET A 39 -24.47 -11.89 6.37
CA MET A 39 -24.65 -10.96 5.25
C MET A 39 -23.33 -10.50 4.62
N SER A 40 -22.21 -11.15 4.92
CA SER A 40 -20.88 -10.73 4.44
C SER A 40 -20.80 -10.60 2.93
N PHE A 41 -21.46 -11.47 2.18
CA PHE A 41 -21.50 -11.47 0.71
C PHE A 41 -22.75 -10.79 0.12
N ALA A 42 -23.64 -10.27 0.95
CA ALA A 42 -24.87 -9.64 0.47
C ALA A 42 -24.60 -8.21 -0.02
N HIS A 43 -24.88 -7.96 -1.30
CA HIS A 43 -24.70 -6.62 -1.91
C HIS A 43 -25.66 -5.56 -1.36
N LEU A 44 -26.86 -5.98 -0.88
CA LEU A 44 -27.91 -5.09 -0.40
C LEU A 44 -28.02 -5.04 1.13
N ARG A 45 -27.01 -5.53 1.85
CA ARG A 45 -27.01 -5.44 3.31
C ARG A 45 -27.06 -4.00 3.80
N SER A 46 -27.66 -3.80 4.97
CA SER A 46 -27.69 -2.48 5.63
C SER A 46 -26.30 -1.97 5.92
N VAL A 47 -26.16 -0.65 5.80
CA VAL A 47 -24.93 0.08 6.06
C VAL A 47 -24.91 0.58 7.50
N SER A 48 -23.73 0.81 8.07
CA SER A 48 -23.58 1.41 9.40
C SER A 48 -24.28 2.78 9.45
N PRO A 49 -25.13 3.05 10.48
CA PRO A 49 -25.77 4.34 10.65
C PRO A 49 -24.78 5.51 10.70
N ILE A 50 -23.65 5.30 11.39
CA ILE A 50 -22.57 6.28 11.50
C ILE A 50 -22.01 6.62 10.09
N HIS A 51 -21.90 5.64 9.20
CA HIS A 51 -21.45 5.91 7.85
C HIS A 51 -22.49 6.67 7.02
N CYS A 52 -23.77 6.36 7.19
CA CYS A 52 -24.85 7.13 6.56
C CYS A 52 -24.91 8.58 7.08
N GLU A 53 -24.71 8.78 8.39
CA GLU A 53 -24.61 10.10 8.97
C GLU A 53 -23.41 10.88 8.41
N TYR A 54 -22.26 10.25 8.28
CA TYR A 54 -21.09 10.83 7.63
C TYR A 54 -21.37 11.29 6.20
N LEU A 55 -22.05 10.45 5.39
CA LEU A 55 -22.47 10.82 4.03
C LEU A 55 -23.41 12.04 4.03
N ARG A 56 -24.42 12.06 4.91
CA ARG A 56 -25.34 13.19 5.04
C ARG A 56 -24.61 14.48 5.43
N ASN A 57 -23.67 14.42 6.35
CA ASN A 57 -22.86 15.58 6.76
C ASN A 57 -22.02 16.14 5.61
N MET A 58 -21.67 15.32 4.61
CA MET A 58 -21.03 15.76 3.37
C MET A 58 -22.02 16.21 2.29
N GLY A 59 -23.34 16.17 2.54
CA GLY A 59 -24.37 16.46 1.55
C GLY A 59 -24.51 15.36 0.47
N VAL A 60 -24.04 14.15 0.75
CA VAL A 60 -24.06 13.01 -0.18
C VAL A 60 -25.24 12.11 0.13
N SER A 61 -26.13 11.91 -0.87
CA SER A 61 -27.33 11.05 -0.74
C SER A 61 -27.09 9.62 -1.20
N ALA A 62 -26.20 9.38 -2.15
CA ALA A 62 -25.86 8.03 -2.62
C ALA A 62 -24.36 7.85 -2.78
N SER A 63 -23.89 6.62 -2.53
CA SER A 63 -22.47 6.30 -2.61
C SER A 63 -22.26 4.90 -3.16
N MET A 64 -21.20 4.75 -3.97
CA MET A 64 -20.65 3.46 -4.37
C MET A 64 -19.18 3.44 -4.03
N SER A 65 -18.68 2.35 -3.49
CA SER A 65 -17.24 2.11 -3.34
C SER A 65 -16.85 0.80 -3.99
N VAL A 66 -15.68 0.82 -4.64
CA VAL A 66 -15.05 -0.35 -5.26
C VAL A 66 -13.71 -0.57 -4.61
N SER A 67 -13.45 -1.78 -4.17
CA SER A 67 -12.20 -2.16 -3.53
C SER A 67 -11.09 -2.33 -4.55
N ILE A 68 -9.91 -1.82 -4.22
CA ILE A 68 -8.67 -2.07 -4.95
C ILE A 68 -7.85 -3.04 -4.09
N ILE A 69 -7.66 -4.25 -4.60
CA ILE A 69 -6.98 -5.32 -3.87
C ILE A 69 -5.67 -5.63 -4.59
N VAL A 70 -4.56 -5.54 -3.85
CA VAL A 70 -3.22 -5.82 -4.35
C VAL A 70 -2.58 -6.85 -3.44
N ASP A 71 -2.09 -7.94 -4.00
CA ASP A 71 -1.44 -9.04 -3.26
C ASP A 71 -2.33 -9.64 -2.14
N GLY A 72 -3.66 -9.69 -2.38
CA GLY A 72 -4.66 -10.19 -1.43
C GLY A 72 -5.03 -9.21 -0.31
N GLU A 73 -4.46 -8.01 -0.29
CA GLU A 73 -4.73 -6.99 0.71
C GLU A 73 -5.51 -5.81 0.15
N LEU A 74 -6.31 -5.18 0.99
CA LEU A 74 -7.01 -3.95 0.64
C LEU A 74 -6.00 -2.80 0.51
N TRP A 75 -5.63 -2.47 -0.73
CA TRP A 75 -4.74 -1.37 -1.05
C TRP A 75 -5.43 -0.01 -0.94
N GLY A 76 -6.70 0.06 -1.40
CA GLY A 76 -7.47 1.28 -1.38
C GLY A 76 -8.93 1.08 -1.77
N LEU A 77 -9.65 2.19 -1.86
CA LEU A 77 -11.05 2.25 -2.28
C LEU A 77 -11.22 3.36 -3.31
N MET A 78 -11.95 3.08 -4.37
CA MET A 78 -12.55 4.11 -5.22
C MET A 78 -13.94 4.44 -4.68
N ALA A 79 -14.15 5.67 -4.22
CA ALA A 79 -15.43 6.15 -3.72
C ALA A 79 -16.08 7.08 -4.72
N CYS A 80 -17.30 6.75 -5.14
CA CYS A 80 -18.12 7.55 -6.03
C CYS A 80 -19.35 8.03 -5.27
N HIS A 81 -19.61 9.32 -5.31
CA HIS A 81 -20.72 9.95 -4.58
C HIS A 81 -21.72 10.60 -5.53
N HIS A 82 -22.98 10.70 -5.06
CA HIS A 82 -24.04 11.38 -5.78
C HIS A 82 -24.89 12.19 -4.80
N TYR A 83 -25.31 13.40 -5.20
CA TYR A 83 -26.02 14.35 -4.33
C TYR A 83 -27.54 14.07 -4.24
N SER A 84 -28.07 13.18 -5.04
CA SER A 84 -29.44 12.67 -4.89
C SER A 84 -29.44 11.15 -4.80
N PRO A 85 -30.50 10.52 -4.27
CA PRO A 85 -30.66 9.07 -4.28
C PRO A 85 -30.43 8.50 -5.68
N LYS A 86 -29.65 7.43 -5.78
CA LYS A 86 -29.30 6.81 -7.05
C LYS A 86 -29.20 5.30 -6.93
N THR A 87 -30.02 4.62 -7.72
CA THR A 87 -29.98 3.16 -7.83
C THR A 87 -29.14 2.75 -9.03
N LEU A 88 -28.26 1.81 -8.86
CA LEU A 88 -27.48 1.22 -9.94
C LEU A 88 -28.13 -0.07 -10.41
N SER A 89 -28.26 -0.23 -11.70
CA SER A 89 -28.69 -1.47 -12.33
C SER A 89 -27.64 -2.58 -12.13
N MET A 90 -28.06 -3.84 -12.23
CA MET A 90 -27.14 -4.97 -12.10
C MET A 90 -25.96 -4.91 -13.10
N PRO A 91 -26.17 -4.60 -14.39
CA PRO A 91 -25.05 -4.43 -15.32
C PRO A 91 -24.06 -3.34 -14.92
N GLN A 92 -24.54 -2.22 -14.35
CA GLN A 92 -23.66 -1.15 -13.87
C GLN A 92 -22.82 -1.59 -12.67
N ARG A 93 -23.39 -2.38 -11.76
CA ARG A 93 -22.65 -2.95 -10.61
C ARG A 93 -21.57 -3.91 -11.08
N VAL A 94 -21.92 -4.84 -11.96
CA VAL A 94 -20.98 -5.81 -12.56
C VAL A 94 -19.85 -5.06 -13.29
N ALA A 95 -20.17 -4.06 -14.08
CA ALA A 95 -19.17 -3.26 -14.78
C ALA A 95 -18.22 -2.54 -13.81
N ALA A 96 -18.73 -1.97 -12.71
CA ALA A 96 -17.91 -1.32 -11.70
C ALA A 96 -17.01 -2.32 -10.94
N GLU A 97 -17.52 -3.49 -10.63
CA GLU A 97 -16.76 -4.56 -9.98
C GLU A 97 -15.64 -5.06 -10.90
N THR A 98 -15.98 -5.40 -12.15
CA THR A 98 -15.00 -5.81 -13.17
C THR A 98 -13.91 -4.75 -13.38
N PHE A 99 -14.31 -3.47 -13.42
CA PHE A 99 -13.34 -2.39 -13.51
C PHE A 99 -12.38 -2.38 -12.31
N GLY A 100 -12.89 -2.56 -11.09
CA GLY A 100 -12.07 -2.64 -9.87
C GLY A 100 -11.09 -3.82 -9.90
N GLU A 101 -11.51 -4.97 -10.39
CA GLU A 101 -10.67 -6.16 -10.57
C GLU A 101 -9.54 -5.90 -11.58
N PHE A 102 -9.87 -5.37 -12.76
CA PHE A 102 -8.86 -5.02 -13.77
C PHE A 102 -7.90 -3.95 -13.28
N PHE A 103 -8.39 -2.93 -12.56
CA PHE A 103 -7.54 -1.90 -11.99
C PHE A 103 -6.58 -2.48 -10.94
N SER A 104 -7.08 -3.36 -10.06
CA SER A 104 -6.28 -4.06 -9.05
C SER A 104 -5.19 -4.91 -9.68
N LEU A 105 -5.54 -5.69 -10.70
CA LEU A 105 -4.59 -6.52 -11.46
C LEU A 105 -3.51 -5.66 -12.13
N HIS A 106 -3.91 -4.57 -12.79
CA HIS A 106 -2.97 -3.66 -13.45
C HIS A 106 -2.01 -3.01 -12.45
N LEU A 107 -2.53 -2.59 -11.29
CA LEU A 107 -1.70 -2.02 -10.23
C LEU A 107 -0.71 -3.03 -9.66
N SER A 108 -1.14 -4.30 -9.45
CA SER A 108 -0.24 -5.38 -9.05
C SER A 108 0.88 -5.59 -10.08
N ALA A 109 0.54 -5.61 -11.37
CA ALA A 109 1.51 -5.76 -12.45
C ALA A 109 2.53 -4.61 -12.49
N LEU A 110 2.08 -3.36 -12.29
CA LEU A 110 2.95 -2.19 -12.22
C LEU A 110 3.92 -2.27 -11.03
N LYS A 111 3.43 -2.66 -9.84
CA LYS A 111 4.27 -2.86 -8.66
C LYS A 111 5.34 -3.93 -8.90
N GLN A 112 4.95 -5.07 -9.47
CA GLN A 112 5.89 -6.13 -9.80
C GLN A 112 6.95 -5.68 -10.81
N LYS A 113 6.52 -4.95 -11.84
CA LYS A 113 7.46 -4.38 -12.82
C LYS A 113 8.48 -3.46 -12.16
N GLN A 114 8.03 -2.54 -11.29
CA GLN A 114 8.91 -1.63 -10.54
C GLN A 114 9.92 -2.39 -9.66
N LEU A 115 9.46 -3.43 -8.95
CA LEU A 115 10.34 -4.27 -8.13
C LEU A 115 11.43 -4.95 -8.97
N VAL A 116 11.04 -5.52 -10.11
CA VAL A 116 11.99 -6.18 -11.03
C VAL A 116 12.98 -5.17 -11.63
N GLU A 117 12.51 -3.99 -12.02
CA GLU A 117 13.39 -2.93 -12.55
C GLU A 117 14.39 -2.46 -11.49
N THR A 118 13.94 -2.23 -10.25
CA THR A 118 14.81 -1.84 -9.12
C THR A 118 15.84 -2.93 -8.82
N ALA A 119 15.42 -4.21 -8.75
CA ALA A 119 16.31 -5.34 -8.51
C ALA A 119 17.37 -5.48 -9.63
N ASN A 120 16.96 -5.28 -10.88
CA ASN A 120 17.88 -5.33 -12.02
C ASN A 120 18.88 -4.18 -12.02
N LEU A 121 18.46 -2.97 -11.62
CA LEU A 121 19.36 -1.83 -11.45
C LEU A 121 20.40 -2.13 -10.36
N ALA A 122 19.95 -2.54 -9.19
CA ALA A 122 20.84 -2.89 -8.06
C ALA A 122 21.85 -3.97 -8.46
N ARG A 123 21.38 -5.03 -9.15
CA ARG A 123 22.26 -6.11 -9.63
C ARG A 123 23.34 -5.60 -10.61
N ARG A 124 22.95 -4.80 -11.60
CA ARG A 124 23.91 -4.24 -12.58
C ARG A 124 24.97 -3.36 -11.90
N SER A 125 24.55 -2.54 -10.94
CA SER A 125 25.48 -1.68 -10.20
C SER A 125 26.43 -2.52 -9.33
N LEU A 126 25.93 -3.58 -8.68
CA LEU A 126 26.75 -4.51 -7.91
C LEU A 126 27.76 -5.26 -8.81
N ASP A 127 27.31 -5.80 -9.96
CA ASP A 127 28.18 -6.49 -10.91
C ASP A 127 29.28 -5.58 -11.42
N ARG A 128 28.95 -4.33 -11.75
CA ARG A 128 29.93 -3.30 -12.16
C ARG A 128 30.93 -3.00 -11.06
N PHE A 129 30.44 -2.80 -9.82
CA PHE A 129 31.30 -2.57 -8.67
C PHE A 129 32.26 -3.76 -8.43
N LEU A 130 31.78 -4.99 -8.44
CA LEU A 130 32.61 -6.18 -8.27
C LEU A 130 33.66 -6.35 -9.36
N GLN A 131 33.31 -6.02 -10.62
CA GLN A 131 34.25 -6.03 -11.74
C GLN A 131 35.39 -5.02 -11.56
N ILE A 132 35.08 -3.82 -11.06
CA ILE A 132 36.09 -2.79 -10.75
C ILE A 132 36.92 -3.20 -9.52
N ALA A 133 36.25 -3.68 -8.46
CA ALA A 133 36.90 -4.09 -7.21
C ALA A 133 37.91 -5.25 -7.41
N SER A 134 37.64 -6.17 -8.32
CA SER A 134 38.55 -7.28 -8.61
C SER A 134 39.93 -6.84 -9.15
N ASN A 135 40.03 -5.63 -9.65
CA ASN A 135 41.27 -5.06 -10.22
C ASN A 135 41.90 -3.95 -9.33
N HIS A 136 41.31 -3.68 -8.15
CA HIS A 136 41.80 -2.63 -7.24
C HIS A 136 42.37 -3.21 -5.96
N ASN A 137 43.52 -2.68 -5.51
CA ASN A 137 44.13 -3.07 -4.26
C ASN A 137 43.58 -2.27 -3.05
N ASP A 138 42.95 -1.09 -3.30
CA ASP A 138 42.32 -0.26 -2.27
C ASP A 138 40.79 -0.29 -2.41
N ILE A 139 40.20 -1.23 -1.67
CA ILE A 139 38.74 -1.40 -1.62
C ILE A 139 38.07 -0.24 -0.88
N SER A 140 38.69 0.29 0.17
CA SER A 140 38.15 1.39 0.96
C SER A 140 38.04 2.68 0.13
N GLY A 141 39.09 3.00 -0.64
CA GLY A 141 39.08 4.13 -1.56
C GLY A 141 38.08 3.96 -2.70
N LEU A 142 37.95 2.75 -3.23
CA LEU A 142 36.96 2.43 -4.27
C LEU A 142 35.52 2.60 -3.76
N LEU A 143 35.19 2.10 -2.57
CA LEU A 143 33.89 2.25 -1.98
C LEU A 143 33.50 3.73 -1.80
N ARG A 144 34.44 4.56 -1.35
CA ARG A 144 34.23 6.01 -1.20
C ARG A 144 33.99 6.72 -2.52
N SER A 145 34.74 6.34 -3.57
CA SER A 145 34.60 6.95 -4.90
C SER A 145 33.36 6.49 -5.67
N SER A 146 32.75 5.36 -5.26
CA SER A 146 31.56 4.76 -5.91
C SER A 146 30.24 5.08 -5.19
N LEU A 147 30.22 6.05 -4.26
CA LEU A 147 29.00 6.39 -3.51
C LEU A 147 27.84 6.81 -4.41
N ASP A 148 28.11 7.50 -5.50
CA ASP A 148 27.10 7.84 -6.52
C ASP A 148 26.40 6.63 -7.11
N ASP A 149 27.17 5.58 -7.42
CA ASP A 149 26.63 4.34 -7.97
C ASP A 149 25.71 3.64 -6.96
N PHE A 150 26.05 3.68 -5.67
CA PHE A 150 25.19 3.13 -4.60
C PHE A 150 23.94 3.96 -4.36
N GLY A 151 24.05 5.29 -4.39
CA GLY A 151 22.89 6.19 -4.29
C GLY A 151 21.87 6.00 -5.41
N GLY A 152 22.33 5.62 -6.61
CA GLY A 152 21.45 5.29 -7.74
C GLY A 152 20.72 3.94 -7.64
N MET A 153 21.09 3.05 -6.70
CA MET A 153 20.46 1.73 -6.54
C MET A 153 19.12 1.78 -5.79
N LEU A 154 18.94 2.74 -4.91
CA LEU A 154 17.78 2.88 -4.04
C LEU A 154 17.22 4.30 -4.16
N PRO A 155 15.89 4.47 -4.12
CA PRO A 155 15.31 5.81 -4.05
C PRO A 155 15.62 6.41 -2.68
N CYS A 156 16.65 7.26 -2.64
CA CYS A 156 17.10 7.97 -1.43
C CYS A 156 17.57 9.39 -1.78
N ASP A 157 17.50 10.30 -0.80
CA ASP A 157 17.93 11.70 -0.96
C ASP A 157 19.42 11.88 -0.68
N GLY A 158 20.08 10.87 -0.10
CA GLY A 158 21.50 10.87 0.17
C GLY A 158 22.02 9.48 0.55
N VAL A 159 23.31 9.30 0.39
CA VAL A 159 24.04 8.08 0.73
C VAL A 159 25.31 8.43 1.50
N GLY A 160 25.65 7.63 2.49
CA GLY A 160 26.85 7.83 3.29
C GLY A 160 27.55 6.51 3.63
N LEU A 161 28.86 6.58 3.71
CA LEU A 161 29.73 5.47 4.07
C LEU A 161 30.58 5.86 5.29
N TRP A 162 30.46 5.06 6.36
CA TRP A 162 31.35 5.08 7.50
C TRP A 162 32.26 3.87 7.45
N LEU A 163 33.54 4.09 7.15
CA LEU A 163 34.50 3.00 6.98
C LEU A 163 35.87 3.43 7.53
N ASP A 164 36.48 2.59 8.33
CA ASP A 164 37.79 2.83 8.96
C ASP A 164 37.88 4.17 9.72
N GLY A 165 36.77 4.56 10.39
CA GLY A 165 36.70 5.81 11.12
C GLY A 165 36.57 7.07 10.25
N ILE A 166 36.42 6.91 8.94
CA ILE A 166 36.27 8.03 7.98
C ILE A 166 34.85 8.05 7.45
N TRP A 167 34.22 9.22 7.53
CA TRP A 167 32.92 9.51 6.95
C TRP A 167 33.05 10.08 5.53
N THR A 168 32.25 9.55 4.63
CA THR A 168 32.06 10.10 3.28
C THR A 168 30.57 10.10 2.99
N GLY A 169 30.00 11.26 2.64
CA GLY A 169 28.56 11.40 2.37
C GLY A 169 28.29 12.21 1.14
N GLN A 170 27.12 11.95 0.50
CA GLN A 170 26.64 12.63 -0.68
C GLN A 170 25.13 12.83 -0.63
N GLY A 171 24.66 13.98 -1.11
CA GLY A 171 23.24 14.36 -1.01
C GLY A 171 22.85 14.79 0.41
N LEU A 172 21.63 14.46 0.83
CA LEU A 172 21.13 14.80 2.16
C LEU A 172 21.62 13.75 3.16
N VAL A 173 22.65 14.09 3.93
CA VAL A 173 23.32 13.19 4.88
C VAL A 173 23.42 13.79 6.27
N PRO A 174 23.59 12.97 7.33
CA PRO A 174 23.86 13.46 8.69
C PRO A 174 25.12 14.30 8.78
N GLN A 175 25.14 15.21 9.75
CA GLN A 175 26.35 15.97 10.07
C GLN A 175 27.43 15.02 10.62
N GLU A 176 28.68 15.24 10.25
CA GLU A 176 29.82 14.35 10.53
C GLU A 176 29.95 13.99 12.01
N HIS A 177 29.73 14.95 12.92
CA HIS A 177 29.83 14.72 14.36
C HIS A 177 28.77 13.74 14.94
N LEU A 178 27.66 13.49 14.22
CA LEU A 178 26.61 12.55 14.63
C LEU A 178 26.83 11.15 14.07
N VAL A 179 27.74 11.00 13.12
CA VAL A 179 27.87 9.75 12.36
C VAL A 179 28.38 8.59 13.21
N ALA A 180 29.32 8.84 14.11
CA ALA A 180 29.87 7.82 15.00
C ALA A 180 28.77 7.21 15.90
N GLU A 181 27.94 8.04 16.52
CA GLU A 181 26.84 7.60 17.37
C GLU A 181 25.77 6.84 16.56
N LEU A 182 25.48 7.29 15.34
CA LEU A 182 24.56 6.59 14.43
C LEU A 182 25.11 5.23 14.00
N ALA A 183 26.41 5.13 13.71
CA ALA A 183 27.05 3.88 13.34
C ALA A 183 27.00 2.86 14.48
N GLU A 184 27.23 3.30 15.73
CA GLU A 184 27.08 2.44 16.90
C GLU A 184 25.66 1.98 17.11
N LEU A 185 24.66 2.88 16.95
CA LEU A 185 23.24 2.55 17.06
C LEU A 185 22.82 1.51 16.02
N VAL A 186 23.20 1.72 14.76
CA VAL A 186 22.88 0.79 13.66
C VAL A 186 23.56 -0.56 13.86
N GLY A 187 24.84 -0.56 14.24
CA GLY A 187 25.59 -1.78 14.56
C GLY A 187 24.97 -2.57 15.71
N GLY A 188 24.47 -1.89 16.75
CA GLY A 188 23.76 -2.50 17.86
C GLY A 188 22.42 -3.13 17.47
N VAL A 189 21.64 -2.46 16.62
CA VAL A 189 20.34 -2.97 16.12
C VAL A 189 20.55 -4.14 15.14
N ALA A 190 21.58 -4.09 14.32
CA ALA A 190 21.88 -5.15 13.34
C ALA A 190 22.47 -6.41 13.98
N GLY A 191 22.77 -6.40 15.30
CA GLY A 191 23.30 -7.54 16.02
C GLY A 191 24.65 -8.03 15.46
N GLY A 192 25.48 -7.11 14.98
CA GLY A 192 26.78 -7.41 14.36
C GLY A 192 26.71 -8.04 12.97
N ARG A 193 25.57 -7.99 12.30
CA ARG A 193 25.39 -8.42 10.91
C ARG A 193 25.47 -7.22 9.95
N ILE A 194 26.58 -6.53 9.99
CA ILE A 194 26.97 -5.55 8.97
C ILE A 194 28.30 -6.00 8.41
#